data_fc4f0374e5b0ed342491128e7a217328
#
_entry.id   fc4f0374e5b0ed342491128e7a217328
#
_cell.length_a   1.000
_cell.length_b   1.000
_cell.length_c   1.000
_cell.angle_alpha   90.00
_cell.angle_beta   90.00
_cell.angle_gamma   90.00
#
_symmetry.space_group_name_H-M   'P 1'
#
loop_
_entity.id
_entity.type
_entity.pdbx_description
1 polymer ?
#
loop_
_entity_poly.entity_id
_entity_poly.type
_entity_poly.pdbx_seq_one_letter_code
_entity_poly.pdbx_strand_id
1 'polypeptide(L)'
;MLKYIWILFISSICFSQSSIEKAEMYISSKKFVSAQTEMQNYLATNPDHDKAIELLGDAYGHQRKWDKAIEQYKALKEKKPNNANYHYKYGGALGMKARSISKIKALGIIGDVKRSFLTAAQLDPKHIDTRWALVDLYVSLPGIVGGSYSKALKYADELENLSKVDGYLAKGYVYEYDDEPELAEKYYRLAIKVGGSVTCYEKLTSFYDKQKQPDKAIGTLEASQQKHQRNAIHYQIGKVCADYNIQLEKGEKCLNAYLANYSAKDGVPKEWAYYRLAQIYRYKKEKSKALLWINKAIIGLPKIDVFKKEKALISRI
;
A
#
# COMPACT_ATOMS: atom_id res chain seq x y z
N MET A 1 2.17 37.78 -40.86
CA MET A 1 2.55 36.37 -40.57
C MET A 1 2.83 36.09 -39.08
N LEU A 2 3.15 37.11 -38.25
CA LEU A 2 3.45 36.84 -36.80
C LEU A 2 2.23 36.52 -35.92
N LYS A 3 1.02 36.96 -36.26
CA LYS A 3 -0.21 36.71 -35.45
C LYS A 3 -0.70 35.25 -35.44
N TYR A 4 -0.41 34.49 -36.48
CA TYR A 4 -0.86 33.09 -36.58
C TYR A 4 0.06 32.10 -35.83
N ILE A 5 1.33 32.46 -35.59
CA ILE A 5 2.28 31.65 -34.85
C ILE A 5 1.89 31.56 -33.36
N TRP A 6 1.35 32.63 -32.79
CA TRP A 6 0.89 32.68 -31.40
C TRP A 6 -0.35 31.80 -31.12
N ILE A 7 -1.26 31.67 -32.08
CA ILE A 7 -2.47 30.85 -31.93
C ILE A 7 -2.14 29.35 -31.94
N LEU A 8 -1.16 28.93 -32.73
CA LEU A 8 -0.69 27.53 -32.74
C LEU A 8 0.04 27.16 -31.45
N PHE A 9 0.77 28.09 -30.82
CA PHE A 9 1.45 27.84 -29.56
C PHE A 9 0.47 27.70 -28.38
N ILE A 10 -0.58 28.48 -28.33
CA ILE A 10 -1.62 28.43 -27.28
C ILE A 10 -2.42 27.12 -27.37
N SER A 11 -2.76 26.67 -28.58
CA SER A 11 -3.49 25.41 -28.76
C SER A 11 -2.64 24.19 -28.33
N SER A 12 -1.33 24.20 -28.56
CA SER A 12 -0.42 23.16 -28.16
C SER A 12 -0.29 23.05 -26.62
N ILE A 13 -0.26 24.20 -25.95
CA ILE A 13 -0.16 24.24 -24.46
C ILE A 13 -1.46 23.72 -23.82
N CYS A 14 -2.64 24.12 -24.32
CA CYS A 14 -3.92 23.64 -23.80
C CYS A 14 -4.12 22.12 -24.00
N PHE A 15 -3.67 21.58 -25.14
CA PHE A 15 -3.76 20.13 -25.39
C PHE A 15 -2.80 19.32 -24.52
N SER A 16 -1.61 19.88 -24.28
CA SER A 16 -0.59 19.31 -23.39
C SER A 16 -1.12 19.14 -21.95
N GLN A 17 -1.72 20.19 -21.41
CA GLN A 17 -2.25 20.18 -20.05
C GLN A 17 -3.41 19.19 -19.89
N SER A 18 -4.28 19.09 -20.88
CA SER A 18 -5.38 18.13 -20.90
C SER A 18 -4.91 16.67 -20.88
N SER A 19 -3.87 16.29 -21.62
CA SER A 19 -3.34 14.91 -21.65
C SER A 19 -2.66 14.54 -20.34
N ILE A 20 -1.92 15.45 -19.72
CA ILE A 20 -1.29 15.24 -18.42
C ILE A 20 -2.35 15.04 -17.31
N GLU A 21 -3.31 15.95 -17.22
CA GLU A 21 -4.41 15.87 -16.25
C GLU A 21 -5.23 14.58 -16.42
N LYS A 22 -5.47 14.17 -17.65
CA LYS A 22 -6.18 12.93 -17.98
C LYS A 22 -5.40 11.70 -17.53
N ALA A 23 -4.07 11.67 -17.67
CA ALA A 23 -3.24 10.60 -17.19
C ALA A 23 -3.21 10.54 -15.65
N GLU A 24 -3.14 11.69 -14.96
CA GLU A 24 -3.23 11.75 -13.50
C GLU A 24 -4.59 11.24 -13.00
N MET A 25 -5.67 11.60 -13.67
CA MET A 25 -7.02 11.08 -13.39
C MET A 25 -7.09 9.55 -13.60
N TYR A 26 -6.46 9.02 -14.65
CA TYR A 26 -6.40 7.56 -14.86
C TYR A 26 -5.60 6.85 -13.78
N ILE A 27 -4.47 7.42 -13.34
CA ILE A 27 -3.66 6.85 -12.26
C ILE A 27 -4.45 6.85 -10.94
N SER A 28 -5.09 7.97 -10.58
CA SER A 28 -5.90 8.08 -9.36
C SER A 28 -7.10 7.12 -9.37
N SER A 29 -7.67 6.87 -10.55
CA SER A 29 -8.77 5.92 -10.77
C SER A 29 -8.30 4.47 -10.97
N LYS A 30 -7.01 4.18 -10.78
CA LYS A 30 -6.36 2.87 -10.98
C LYS A 30 -6.49 2.31 -12.41
N LYS A 31 -6.72 3.16 -13.40
CA LYS A 31 -6.79 2.82 -14.83
C LYS A 31 -5.38 2.92 -15.47
N PHE A 32 -4.44 2.14 -14.96
CA PHE A 32 -3.01 2.27 -15.28
C PHE A 32 -2.67 2.01 -16.75
N VAL A 33 -3.40 1.10 -17.42
CA VAL A 33 -3.23 0.85 -18.86
C VAL A 33 -3.66 2.06 -19.68
N SER A 34 -4.77 2.72 -19.31
CA SER A 34 -5.22 3.94 -19.97
C SER A 34 -4.22 5.08 -19.78
N ALA A 35 -3.68 5.25 -18.57
CA ALA A 35 -2.63 6.23 -18.30
C ALA A 35 -1.37 5.96 -19.15
N GLN A 36 -0.94 4.70 -19.25
CA GLN A 36 0.19 4.30 -20.08
C GLN A 36 -0.04 4.69 -21.54
N THR A 37 -1.20 4.32 -22.12
CA THR A 37 -1.52 4.61 -23.53
C THR A 37 -1.57 6.11 -23.79
N GLU A 38 -2.20 6.89 -22.91
CA GLU A 38 -2.29 8.35 -23.02
C GLU A 38 -0.88 8.97 -23.04
N MET A 39 0.00 8.56 -22.13
CA MET A 39 1.36 9.11 -22.06
C MET A 39 2.25 8.64 -23.21
N GLN A 40 2.11 7.41 -23.68
CA GLN A 40 2.84 6.96 -24.87
C GLN A 40 2.47 7.76 -26.11
N ASN A 41 1.17 8.01 -26.33
CA ASN A 41 0.69 8.83 -27.44
C ASN A 41 1.19 10.27 -27.34
N TYR A 42 1.15 10.84 -26.14
CA TYR A 42 1.62 12.22 -25.91
C TYR A 42 3.13 12.34 -26.15
N LEU A 43 3.92 11.39 -25.67
CA LEU A 43 5.38 11.38 -25.80
C LEU A 43 5.85 11.12 -27.26
N ALA A 44 5.00 10.55 -28.11
CA ALA A 44 5.33 10.40 -29.54
C ALA A 44 5.56 11.75 -30.25
N THR A 45 4.87 12.80 -29.80
CA THR A 45 5.02 14.16 -30.33
C THR A 45 5.79 15.09 -29.38
N ASN A 46 5.96 14.73 -28.11
CA ASN A 46 6.60 15.52 -27.06
C ASN A 46 7.62 14.67 -26.27
N PRO A 47 8.67 14.11 -26.92
CA PRO A 47 9.52 13.06 -26.33
C PRO A 47 10.26 13.50 -25.07
N ASP A 48 10.53 14.80 -24.92
CA ASP A 48 11.31 15.38 -23.81
C ASP A 48 10.46 15.94 -22.67
N HIS A 49 9.15 15.68 -22.65
CA HIS A 49 8.27 16.23 -21.62
C HIS A 49 8.38 15.47 -20.30
N ASP A 50 9.13 16.01 -19.33
CA ASP A 50 9.51 15.36 -18.07
C ASP A 50 8.31 14.80 -17.29
N LYS A 51 7.23 15.58 -17.15
CA LYS A 51 6.04 15.13 -16.41
C LYS A 51 5.34 13.95 -17.10
N ALA A 52 5.33 13.91 -18.43
CA ALA A 52 4.77 12.78 -19.17
C ALA A 52 5.61 11.52 -19.02
N ILE A 53 6.96 11.66 -19.05
CA ILE A 53 7.87 10.54 -18.79
C ILE A 53 7.68 10.03 -17.34
N GLU A 54 7.53 10.93 -16.37
CA GLU A 54 7.27 10.57 -14.97
C GLU A 54 5.96 9.76 -14.84
N LEU A 55 4.87 10.26 -15.40
CA LEU A 55 3.55 9.60 -15.35
C LEU A 55 3.56 8.25 -16.09
N LEU A 56 4.32 8.14 -17.18
CA LEU A 56 4.52 6.87 -17.88
C LEU A 56 5.25 5.87 -16.99
N GLY A 57 6.30 6.32 -16.29
CA GLY A 57 7.01 5.54 -15.29
C GLY A 57 6.09 5.08 -14.15
N ASP A 58 5.25 5.98 -13.63
CA ASP A 58 4.25 5.67 -12.59
C ASP A 58 3.24 4.62 -13.10
N ALA A 59 2.71 4.79 -14.31
CA ALA A 59 1.79 3.84 -14.92
C ALA A 59 2.43 2.45 -15.10
N TYR A 60 3.69 2.36 -15.50
CA TYR A 60 4.43 1.11 -15.56
C TYR A 60 4.66 0.50 -14.17
N GLY A 61 5.05 1.31 -13.19
CA GLY A 61 5.28 0.89 -11.81
C GLY A 61 4.03 0.25 -11.19
N HIS A 62 2.87 0.90 -11.33
CA HIS A 62 1.59 0.36 -10.87
C HIS A 62 1.17 -0.95 -11.57
N GLN A 63 1.62 -1.17 -12.81
CA GLN A 63 1.44 -2.43 -13.54
C GLN A 63 2.54 -3.46 -13.22
N ARG A 64 3.47 -3.18 -12.31
CA ARG A 64 4.64 -4.01 -11.99
C ARG A 64 5.58 -4.27 -13.19
N LYS A 65 5.54 -3.42 -14.20
CA LYS A 65 6.44 -3.45 -15.36
C LYS A 65 7.74 -2.73 -14.99
N TRP A 66 8.47 -3.30 -14.00
CA TRP A 66 9.58 -2.61 -13.33
C TRP A 66 10.67 -2.15 -14.27
N ASP A 67 11.08 -2.97 -15.26
CA ASP A 67 12.13 -2.60 -16.21
C ASP A 67 11.77 -1.34 -16.99
N LYS A 68 10.51 -1.24 -17.46
CA LYS A 68 10.02 -0.06 -18.17
C LYS A 68 9.93 1.16 -17.26
N ALA A 69 9.50 1.00 -16.01
CA ALA A 69 9.50 2.09 -15.04
C ALA A 69 10.91 2.60 -14.74
N ILE A 70 11.86 1.68 -14.53
CA ILE A 70 13.28 2.00 -14.31
C ILE A 70 13.86 2.80 -15.50
N GLU A 71 13.56 2.42 -16.73
CA GLU A 71 13.99 3.12 -17.93
C GLU A 71 13.54 4.58 -17.95
N GLN A 72 12.24 4.84 -17.68
CA GLN A 72 11.69 6.19 -17.63
C GLN A 72 12.33 7.04 -16.52
N TYR A 73 12.42 6.50 -15.31
CA TYR A 73 12.99 7.25 -14.19
C TYR A 73 14.52 7.42 -14.32
N LYS A 74 15.22 6.49 -14.98
CA LYS A 74 16.62 6.63 -15.30
C LYS A 74 16.86 7.81 -16.23
N ALA A 75 16.08 7.93 -17.31
CA ALA A 75 16.16 9.04 -18.24
C ALA A 75 15.92 10.40 -17.52
N LEU A 76 14.91 10.49 -16.67
CA LEU A 76 14.63 11.70 -15.88
C LEU A 76 15.77 12.05 -14.92
N LYS A 77 16.29 11.07 -14.20
CA LYS A 77 17.42 11.25 -13.27
C LYS A 77 18.69 11.71 -13.99
N GLU A 78 18.97 11.16 -15.17
CA GLU A 78 20.12 11.56 -15.98
C GLU A 78 19.96 12.98 -16.56
N LYS A 79 18.75 13.33 -16.98
CA LYS A 79 18.42 14.66 -17.47
C LYS A 79 18.43 15.74 -16.39
N LYS A 80 17.98 15.40 -15.17
CA LYS A 80 17.90 16.31 -14.01
C LYS A 80 18.52 15.68 -12.77
N PRO A 81 19.85 15.59 -12.70
CA PRO A 81 20.56 14.85 -11.64
C PRO A 81 20.40 15.45 -10.23
N ASN A 82 19.97 16.70 -10.13
CA ASN A 82 19.72 17.38 -8.85
C ASN A 82 18.25 17.30 -8.40
N ASN A 83 17.40 16.52 -9.06
CA ASN A 83 16.02 16.34 -8.67
C ASN A 83 15.87 15.12 -7.72
N ALA A 84 15.62 15.38 -6.45
CA ALA A 84 15.48 14.35 -5.41
C ALA A 84 14.38 13.32 -5.74
N ASN A 85 13.22 13.77 -6.26
CA ASN A 85 12.10 12.89 -6.59
C ASN A 85 12.46 11.87 -7.68
N TYR A 86 13.26 12.25 -8.66
CA TYR A 86 13.67 11.31 -9.72
C TYR A 86 14.66 10.25 -9.22
N HIS A 87 15.57 10.60 -8.32
CA HIS A 87 16.38 9.61 -7.61
C HIS A 87 15.53 8.69 -6.75
N TYR A 88 14.57 9.22 -6.00
CA TYR A 88 13.63 8.44 -5.19
C TYR A 88 12.83 7.45 -6.05
N LYS A 89 12.19 7.90 -7.13
CA LYS A 89 11.39 7.05 -8.03
C LYS A 89 12.24 5.97 -8.70
N TYR A 90 13.45 6.32 -9.16
CA TYR A 90 14.37 5.36 -9.73
C TYR A 90 14.78 4.29 -8.70
N GLY A 91 15.21 4.71 -7.52
CA GLY A 91 15.55 3.79 -6.42
C GLY A 91 14.35 2.92 -6.00
N GLY A 92 13.15 3.49 -5.96
CA GLY A 92 11.91 2.78 -5.65
C GLY A 92 11.58 1.69 -6.67
N ALA A 93 11.66 1.99 -7.96
CA ALA A 93 11.42 1.01 -9.02
C ALA A 93 12.47 -0.12 -9.01
N LEU A 94 13.74 0.20 -8.78
CA LEU A 94 14.81 -0.80 -8.58
C LEU A 94 14.54 -1.67 -7.34
N GLY A 95 14.13 -1.08 -6.22
CA GLY A 95 13.80 -1.80 -4.99
C GLY A 95 12.63 -2.77 -5.19
N MET A 96 11.59 -2.34 -5.89
CA MET A 96 10.46 -3.20 -6.23
C MET A 96 10.85 -4.32 -7.21
N LYS A 97 11.73 -4.05 -8.19
CA LYS A 97 12.32 -5.08 -9.04
C LYS A 97 13.12 -6.08 -8.20
N ALA A 98 13.96 -5.62 -7.27
CA ALA A 98 14.73 -6.49 -6.38
C ALA A 98 13.85 -7.49 -5.61
N ARG A 99 12.67 -7.05 -5.14
CA ARG A 99 11.68 -7.91 -4.46
C ARG A 99 10.98 -8.92 -5.38
N SER A 100 11.01 -8.70 -6.69
CA SER A 100 10.32 -9.55 -7.68
C SER A 100 11.22 -10.59 -8.37
N ILE A 101 12.53 -10.53 -8.13
CA ILE A 101 13.53 -11.43 -8.72
C ILE A 101 14.20 -12.30 -7.66
N SER A 102 15.02 -13.26 -8.07
CA SER A 102 15.77 -14.10 -7.13
C SER A 102 16.74 -13.27 -6.26
N LYS A 103 16.98 -13.71 -5.02
CA LYS A 103 17.87 -13.03 -4.06
C LYS A 103 19.27 -12.76 -4.65
N ILE A 104 19.81 -13.71 -5.40
CA ILE A 104 21.13 -13.55 -6.03
C ILE A 104 21.13 -12.40 -7.05
N LYS A 105 20.10 -12.33 -7.90
CA LYS A 105 19.97 -11.23 -8.86
C LYS A 105 19.69 -9.89 -8.17
N ALA A 106 18.95 -9.91 -7.08
CA ALA A 106 18.65 -8.71 -6.29
C ALA A 106 19.92 -8.09 -5.70
N LEU A 107 20.90 -8.90 -5.24
CA LEU A 107 22.18 -8.40 -4.73
C LEU A 107 22.90 -7.47 -5.71
N GLY A 108 22.80 -7.75 -7.02
CA GLY A 108 23.42 -6.93 -8.07
C GLY A 108 22.85 -5.51 -8.21
N ILE A 109 21.64 -5.25 -7.69
CA ILE A 109 20.97 -3.95 -7.83
C ILE A 109 20.76 -3.22 -6.50
N ILE A 110 20.96 -3.88 -5.36
CA ILE A 110 20.76 -3.26 -4.04
C ILE A 110 21.67 -2.05 -3.80
N GLY A 111 22.91 -2.11 -4.31
CA GLY A 111 23.83 -0.97 -4.25
C GLY A 111 23.29 0.28 -4.91
N ASP A 112 22.63 0.14 -6.06
CA ASP A 112 22.03 1.24 -6.80
C ASP A 112 20.75 1.75 -6.14
N VAL A 113 19.92 0.86 -5.57
CA VAL A 113 18.76 1.25 -4.74
C VAL A 113 19.20 2.15 -3.60
N LYS A 114 20.18 1.70 -2.81
CA LYS A 114 20.71 2.44 -1.67
C LYS A 114 21.30 3.79 -2.08
N ARG A 115 22.12 3.80 -3.11
CA ARG A 115 22.72 5.03 -3.63
C ARG A 115 21.67 6.04 -4.05
N SER A 116 20.64 5.59 -4.77
CA SER A 116 19.57 6.47 -5.25
C SER A 116 18.78 7.10 -4.10
N PHE A 117 18.40 6.34 -3.08
CA PHE A 117 17.71 6.90 -1.91
C PHE A 117 18.61 7.83 -1.08
N LEU A 118 19.89 7.49 -0.91
CA LEU A 118 20.82 8.37 -0.20
C LEU A 118 21.03 9.70 -0.94
N THR A 119 21.19 9.65 -2.27
CA THR A 119 21.27 10.87 -3.10
C THR A 119 19.97 11.70 -2.99
N ALA A 120 18.79 11.07 -3.08
CA ALA A 120 17.53 11.77 -2.91
C ALA A 120 17.42 12.45 -1.53
N ALA A 121 17.88 11.76 -0.47
CA ALA A 121 17.87 12.31 0.89
C ALA A 121 18.84 13.49 1.07
N GLN A 122 19.96 13.50 0.36
CA GLN A 122 20.91 14.62 0.37
C GLN A 122 20.39 15.82 -0.43
N LEU A 123 19.77 15.58 -1.58
CA LEU A 123 19.23 16.62 -2.45
C LEU A 123 18.02 17.34 -1.82
N ASP A 124 17.16 16.59 -1.14
CA ASP A 124 16.02 17.15 -0.41
C ASP A 124 15.94 16.60 1.02
N PRO A 125 16.47 17.34 2.01
CA PRO A 125 16.36 16.98 3.41
C PRO A 125 14.93 16.88 3.95
N LYS A 126 13.92 17.41 3.25
CA LYS A 126 12.51 17.36 3.65
C LYS A 126 11.68 16.30 2.92
N HIS A 127 12.28 15.52 2.03
CA HIS A 127 11.57 14.51 1.27
C HIS A 127 11.16 13.32 2.15
N ILE A 128 9.93 13.31 2.64
CA ILE A 128 9.37 12.32 3.58
C ILE A 128 9.44 10.90 2.99
N ASP A 129 8.99 10.71 1.74
CA ASP A 129 8.95 9.39 1.11
C ASP A 129 10.33 8.74 1.00
N THR A 130 11.39 9.55 0.79
CA THR A 130 12.77 9.04 0.75
C THR A 130 13.20 8.52 2.13
N ARG A 131 12.83 9.18 3.22
CA ARG A 131 13.13 8.71 4.58
C ARG A 131 12.42 7.40 4.87
N TRP A 132 11.14 7.31 4.51
CA TRP A 132 10.40 6.06 4.59
C TRP A 132 11.05 4.93 3.78
N ALA A 133 11.49 5.22 2.55
CA ALA A 133 12.19 4.25 1.71
C ALA A 133 13.52 3.78 2.33
N LEU A 134 14.26 4.67 3.01
CA LEU A 134 15.50 4.32 3.71
C LEU A 134 15.21 3.51 4.98
N VAL A 135 14.18 3.85 5.75
CA VAL A 135 13.73 3.02 6.89
C VAL A 135 13.41 1.61 6.41
N ASP A 136 12.55 1.47 5.41
CA ASP A 136 12.15 0.16 4.86
C ASP A 136 13.35 -0.61 4.28
N LEU A 137 14.25 0.07 3.58
CA LEU A 137 15.46 -0.54 3.03
C LEU A 137 16.33 -1.14 4.14
N TYR A 138 16.65 -0.36 5.19
CA TYR A 138 17.53 -0.81 6.26
C TYR A 138 16.90 -1.88 7.15
N VAL A 139 15.59 -1.88 7.32
CA VAL A 139 14.83 -2.93 8.03
C VAL A 139 14.76 -4.22 7.20
N SER A 140 14.50 -4.10 5.89
CA SER A 140 14.23 -5.27 5.03
C SER A 140 15.49 -6.02 4.60
N LEU A 141 16.66 -5.38 4.59
CA LEU A 141 17.91 -6.00 4.18
C LEU A 141 18.54 -6.82 5.31
N PRO A 142 19.07 -8.03 5.04
CA PRO A 142 19.96 -8.70 5.98
C PRO A 142 21.19 -7.86 6.29
N GLY A 143 21.73 -7.96 7.53
CA GLY A 143 22.90 -7.20 7.97
C GLY A 143 24.12 -7.35 7.04
N ILE A 144 24.35 -8.56 6.51
CA ILE A 144 25.45 -8.85 5.57
C ILE A 144 25.40 -8.04 4.27
N VAL A 145 24.21 -7.58 3.85
CA VAL A 145 24.02 -6.73 2.67
C VAL A 145 23.71 -5.27 3.03
N GLY A 146 23.95 -4.90 4.29
CA GLY A 146 23.91 -3.54 4.77
C GLY A 146 22.61 -3.13 5.47
N GLY A 147 21.76 -4.10 5.86
CA GLY A 147 20.63 -3.87 6.76
C GLY A 147 21.11 -3.40 8.13
N SER A 148 20.33 -2.56 8.81
CA SER A 148 20.69 -2.03 10.12
C SER A 148 19.52 -1.29 10.77
N TYR A 149 19.03 -1.81 11.88
CA TYR A 149 17.96 -1.14 12.65
C TYR A 149 18.40 0.22 13.20
N SER A 150 19.66 0.35 13.62
CA SER A 150 20.22 1.64 14.04
C SER A 150 20.17 2.71 12.95
N LYS A 151 20.50 2.35 11.69
CA LYS A 151 20.37 3.27 10.55
C LYS A 151 18.91 3.54 10.21
N ALA A 152 18.04 2.54 10.32
CA ALA A 152 16.60 2.73 10.13
C ALA A 152 16.02 3.69 11.17
N LEU A 153 16.39 3.57 12.46
CA LEU A 153 15.99 4.48 13.52
C LEU A 153 16.47 5.91 13.27
N LYS A 154 17.71 6.10 12.76
CA LYS A 154 18.18 7.44 12.38
C LYS A 154 17.23 8.12 11.39
N TYR A 155 16.79 7.41 10.35
CA TYR A 155 15.85 7.98 9.37
C TYR A 155 14.42 8.11 9.93
N ALA A 156 14.03 7.27 10.88
CA ALA A 156 12.78 7.44 11.62
C ALA A 156 12.81 8.68 12.52
N ASP A 157 13.97 9.04 13.11
CA ASP A 157 14.17 10.30 13.85
C ASP A 157 14.10 11.52 12.93
N GLU A 158 14.70 11.43 11.73
CA GLU A 158 14.56 12.48 10.70
C GLU A 158 13.09 12.67 10.30
N LEU A 159 12.35 11.56 10.13
CA LEU A 159 10.90 11.61 9.88
C LEU A 159 10.13 12.26 11.01
N GLU A 160 10.45 11.96 12.28
CA GLU A 160 9.77 12.56 13.42
C GLU A 160 9.94 14.09 13.48
N ASN A 161 11.11 14.59 13.06
CA ASN A 161 11.36 16.02 12.94
C ASN A 161 10.54 16.69 11.82
N LEU A 162 10.22 15.94 10.73
CA LEU A 162 9.42 16.43 9.62
C LEU A 162 7.92 16.25 9.86
N SER A 163 7.55 15.11 10.38
CA SER A 163 6.18 14.70 10.70
C SER A 163 6.21 13.75 11.89
N LYS A 164 5.70 14.18 13.03
CA LYS A 164 5.65 13.34 14.24
C LYS A 164 4.91 12.01 14.00
N VAL A 165 3.86 12.05 13.21
CA VAL A 165 3.07 10.85 12.89
C VAL A 165 3.90 9.85 12.10
N ASP A 166 4.58 10.32 11.05
CA ASP A 166 5.44 9.48 10.21
C ASP A 166 6.61 8.92 11.01
N GLY A 167 7.25 9.74 11.84
CA GLY A 167 8.33 9.30 12.72
C GLY A 167 7.90 8.21 13.70
N TYR A 168 6.74 8.38 14.34
CA TYR A 168 6.22 7.36 15.26
C TYR A 168 5.83 6.07 14.53
N LEU A 169 5.20 6.16 13.37
CA LEU A 169 4.90 4.98 12.55
C LEU A 169 6.17 4.27 12.11
N ALA A 170 7.20 5.02 11.71
CA ALA A 170 8.47 4.47 11.30
C ALA A 170 9.23 3.80 12.45
N LYS A 171 9.28 4.43 13.64
CA LYS A 171 9.86 3.83 14.85
C LYS A 171 9.11 2.55 15.25
N GLY A 172 7.78 2.60 15.26
CA GLY A 172 6.97 1.41 15.50
C GLY A 172 7.32 0.28 14.54
N TYR A 173 7.47 0.59 13.25
CA TYR A 173 7.87 -0.39 12.23
C TYR A 173 9.27 -0.95 12.46
N VAL A 174 10.27 -0.11 12.81
CA VAL A 174 11.63 -0.58 13.08
C VAL A 174 11.65 -1.51 14.29
N TYR A 175 11.03 -1.13 15.41
CA TYR A 175 11.00 -1.94 16.64
C TYR A 175 10.19 -3.23 16.46
N GLU A 176 9.16 -3.23 15.62
CA GLU A 176 8.42 -4.45 15.27
C GLU A 176 9.34 -5.50 14.59
N TYR A 177 10.29 -5.06 13.77
CA TYR A 177 11.25 -5.95 13.09
C TYR A 177 12.53 -6.22 13.89
N ASP A 178 12.83 -5.41 14.91
CA ASP A 178 13.94 -5.59 15.85
C ASP A 178 13.56 -6.49 17.05
N ASP A 179 12.37 -7.09 17.00
CA ASP A 179 11.80 -7.94 18.04
C ASP A 179 11.66 -7.23 19.41
N GLU A 180 11.30 -5.93 19.38
CA GLU A 180 11.04 -5.08 20.55
C GLU A 180 9.55 -4.69 20.61
N PRO A 181 8.65 -5.64 20.93
CA PRO A 181 7.21 -5.45 20.78
C PRO A 181 6.62 -4.36 21.67
N GLU A 182 7.16 -4.12 22.87
CA GLU A 182 6.70 -3.07 23.78
C GLU A 182 6.99 -1.67 23.21
N LEU A 183 8.15 -1.49 22.59
CA LEU A 183 8.52 -0.24 21.92
C LEU A 183 7.70 -0.06 20.64
N ALA A 184 7.48 -1.11 19.87
CA ALA A 184 6.62 -1.06 18.69
C ALA A 184 5.20 -0.62 19.04
N GLU A 185 4.58 -1.25 20.04
CA GLU A 185 3.25 -0.87 20.55
C GLU A 185 3.22 0.59 21.00
N LYS A 186 4.20 1.01 21.80
CA LYS A 186 4.33 2.39 22.29
C LYS A 186 4.28 3.41 21.16
N TYR A 187 5.11 3.21 20.13
CA TYR A 187 5.21 4.18 19.04
C TYR A 187 3.99 4.16 18.12
N TYR A 188 3.39 3.00 17.84
CA TYR A 188 2.12 2.96 17.11
C TYR A 188 0.98 3.65 17.87
N ARG A 189 0.92 3.51 19.21
CA ARG A 189 -0.04 4.26 20.05
C ARG A 189 0.21 5.77 20.02
N LEU A 190 1.46 6.20 20.01
CA LEU A 190 1.81 7.62 19.86
C LEU A 190 1.37 8.17 18.50
N ALA A 191 1.54 7.39 17.42
CA ALA A 191 1.05 7.77 16.10
C ALA A 191 -0.48 7.95 16.08
N ILE A 192 -1.23 7.06 16.76
CA ILE A 192 -2.68 7.21 16.91
C ILE A 192 -3.03 8.48 17.73
N LYS A 193 -2.31 8.73 18.82
CA LYS A 193 -2.57 9.88 19.69
C LYS A 193 -2.37 11.21 18.95
N VAL A 194 -1.33 11.32 18.12
CA VAL A 194 -0.99 12.57 17.43
C VAL A 194 -1.73 12.71 16.12
N GLY A 195 -1.77 11.66 15.28
CA GLY A 195 -2.38 11.71 13.96
C GLY A 195 -3.80 11.17 13.93
N GLY A 196 -3.98 9.99 14.52
CA GLY A 196 -5.28 9.32 14.65
C GLY A 196 -5.99 9.05 13.33
N SER A 197 -5.25 8.93 12.22
CA SER A 197 -5.79 8.53 10.93
C SER A 197 -6.11 7.03 10.91
N VAL A 198 -6.95 6.60 9.98
CA VAL A 198 -7.25 5.16 9.78
C VAL A 198 -5.96 4.36 9.63
N THR A 199 -4.96 4.88 8.90
CA THR A 199 -3.66 4.24 8.71
C THR A 199 -2.93 3.99 10.04
N CYS A 200 -2.99 4.93 11.00
CA CYS A 200 -2.38 4.72 12.32
C CYS A 200 -3.01 3.53 13.05
N TYR A 201 -4.34 3.43 13.04
CA TYR A 201 -5.06 2.30 13.63
C TYR A 201 -4.78 0.98 12.88
N GLU A 202 -4.72 1.00 11.57
CA GLU A 202 -4.39 -0.18 10.75
C GLU A 202 -3.00 -0.74 11.07
N LYS A 203 -2.01 0.14 11.28
CA LYS A 203 -0.65 -0.28 11.65
C LYS A 203 -0.62 -0.97 13.01
N LEU A 204 -1.26 -0.39 14.03
CA LEU A 204 -1.35 -1.03 15.36
C LEU A 204 -2.17 -2.33 15.31
N THR A 205 -3.26 -2.37 14.56
CA THR A 205 -4.05 -3.59 14.37
C THR A 205 -3.22 -4.69 13.73
N SER A 206 -2.50 -4.38 12.66
CA SER A 206 -1.63 -5.33 11.97
C SER A 206 -0.50 -5.84 12.86
N PHE A 207 0.07 -4.98 13.69
CA PHE A 207 1.04 -5.36 14.70
C PHE A 207 0.45 -6.38 15.70
N TYR A 208 -0.74 -6.11 16.27
CA TYR A 208 -1.38 -7.06 17.18
C TYR A 208 -1.78 -8.38 16.50
N ASP A 209 -2.19 -8.35 15.24
CA ASP A 209 -2.48 -9.56 14.47
C ASP A 209 -1.21 -10.44 14.32
N LYS A 210 -0.07 -9.84 13.99
CA LYS A 210 1.23 -10.54 13.94
C LYS A 210 1.65 -11.08 15.31
N GLN A 211 1.39 -10.35 16.39
CA GLN A 211 1.67 -10.77 17.76
C GLN A 211 0.63 -11.79 18.30
N LYS A 212 -0.33 -12.20 17.47
CA LYS A 212 -1.43 -13.11 17.88
C LYS A 212 -2.21 -12.60 19.10
N GLN A 213 -2.45 -11.30 19.16
CA GLN A 213 -3.20 -10.62 20.20
C GLN A 213 -4.56 -10.11 19.65
N PRO A 214 -5.50 -11.01 19.30
CA PRO A 214 -6.71 -10.63 18.58
C PRO A 214 -7.65 -9.72 19.38
N ASP A 215 -7.70 -9.82 20.71
CA ASP A 215 -8.52 -8.93 21.53
C ASP A 215 -8.05 -7.49 21.47
N LYS A 216 -6.72 -7.26 21.48
CA LYS A 216 -6.14 -5.92 21.29
C LYS A 216 -6.36 -5.41 19.85
N ALA A 217 -6.30 -6.29 18.86
CA ALA A 217 -6.61 -5.94 17.47
C ALA A 217 -8.06 -5.50 17.32
N ILE A 218 -9.02 -6.24 17.89
CA ILE A 218 -10.44 -5.90 17.89
C ILE A 218 -10.68 -4.56 18.60
N GLY A 219 -10.14 -4.37 19.81
CA GLY A 219 -10.29 -3.10 20.54
C GLY A 219 -9.73 -1.90 19.78
N THR A 220 -8.63 -2.08 19.05
CA THR A 220 -8.05 -1.04 18.18
C THR A 220 -8.97 -0.71 17.00
N LEU A 221 -9.55 -1.73 16.36
CA LEU A 221 -10.52 -1.55 15.28
C LEU A 221 -11.81 -0.89 15.77
N GLU A 222 -12.29 -1.24 16.95
CA GLU A 222 -13.48 -0.61 17.57
C GLU A 222 -13.24 0.88 17.82
N ALA A 223 -12.08 1.25 18.37
CA ALA A 223 -11.69 2.64 18.54
C ALA A 223 -11.59 3.39 17.19
N SER A 224 -11.06 2.72 16.16
CA SER A 224 -11.04 3.25 14.81
C SER A 224 -12.45 3.45 14.25
N GLN A 225 -13.36 2.48 14.46
CA GLN A 225 -14.74 2.55 13.99
C GLN A 225 -15.51 3.68 14.68
N GLN A 226 -15.32 3.84 15.98
CA GLN A 226 -15.93 4.93 16.74
C GLN A 226 -15.55 6.31 16.19
N LYS A 227 -14.26 6.46 15.80
CA LYS A 227 -13.72 7.74 15.30
C LYS A 227 -14.06 8.00 13.84
N HIS A 228 -13.96 6.99 12.98
CA HIS A 228 -13.98 7.17 11.52
C HIS A 228 -15.27 6.70 10.84
N GLN A 229 -16.07 5.88 11.49
CA GLN A 229 -17.36 5.37 11.03
C GLN A 229 -17.34 4.80 9.60
N ARG A 230 -16.25 4.05 9.27
CA ARG A 230 -16.09 3.44 7.93
C ARG A 230 -16.64 2.03 7.90
N ASN A 231 -17.47 1.73 6.91
CA ASN A 231 -18.06 0.40 6.73
C ASN A 231 -16.99 -0.72 6.62
N ALA A 232 -15.87 -0.46 5.97
CA ALA A 232 -14.77 -1.41 5.83
C ALA A 232 -14.19 -1.89 7.18
N ILE A 233 -14.28 -1.10 8.26
CA ILE A 233 -13.79 -1.50 9.58
C ILE A 233 -14.66 -2.59 10.19
N HIS A 234 -15.96 -2.61 9.93
CA HIS A 234 -16.84 -3.70 10.33
C HIS A 234 -16.37 -5.04 9.74
N TYR A 235 -15.97 -5.05 8.46
CA TYR A 235 -15.38 -6.24 7.87
C TYR A 235 -14.11 -6.67 8.59
N GLN A 236 -13.20 -5.74 8.93
CA GLN A 236 -11.95 -6.06 9.61
C GLN A 236 -12.19 -6.67 11.01
N ILE A 237 -13.12 -6.13 11.78
CA ILE A 237 -13.51 -6.70 13.08
C ILE A 237 -14.03 -8.13 12.88
N GLY A 238 -14.97 -8.33 11.96
CA GLY A 238 -15.54 -9.63 11.68
C GLY A 238 -14.49 -10.65 11.18
N LYS A 239 -13.53 -10.19 10.38
CA LYS A 239 -12.39 -10.99 9.92
C LYS A 239 -11.57 -11.50 11.10
N VAL A 240 -11.14 -10.63 12.03
CA VAL A 240 -10.35 -11.03 13.20
C VAL A 240 -11.14 -12.01 14.06
N CYS A 241 -12.43 -11.75 14.33
CA CYS A 241 -13.27 -12.68 15.09
C CYS A 241 -13.33 -14.08 14.45
N ALA A 242 -13.49 -14.13 13.12
CA ALA A 242 -13.55 -15.39 12.37
C ALA A 242 -12.19 -16.10 12.31
N ASP A 243 -11.09 -15.38 12.07
CA ASP A 243 -9.76 -15.97 11.94
C ASP A 243 -9.27 -16.61 13.26
N TYR A 244 -9.61 -16.00 14.39
CA TYR A 244 -9.17 -16.46 15.71
C TYR A 244 -10.24 -17.23 16.49
N ASN A 245 -11.43 -17.43 15.95
CA ASN A 245 -12.54 -18.13 16.61
C ASN A 245 -12.90 -17.49 17.98
N ILE A 246 -12.98 -16.16 18.05
CA ILE A 246 -13.29 -15.41 19.27
C ILE A 246 -14.40 -14.39 19.02
N GLN A 247 -15.12 -14.01 20.07
CA GLN A 247 -16.17 -12.97 20.03
C GLN A 247 -17.11 -13.14 18.81
N LEU A 248 -17.53 -14.40 18.54
CA LEU A 248 -18.25 -14.78 17.31
C LEU A 248 -19.54 -13.98 17.08
N GLU A 249 -20.30 -13.63 18.14
CA GLU A 249 -21.51 -12.80 18.06
C GLU A 249 -21.18 -11.39 17.56
N LYS A 250 -20.08 -10.80 18.06
CA LYS A 250 -19.58 -9.50 17.60
C LYS A 250 -19.16 -9.58 16.14
N GLY A 251 -18.42 -10.63 15.78
CA GLY A 251 -17.98 -10.87 14.40
C GLY A 251 -19.15 -10.97 13.42
N GLU A 252 -20.16 -11.75 13.79
CA GLU A 252 -21.41 -11.91 13.02
C GLU A 252 -22.13 -10.56 12.85
N LYS A 253 -22.33 -9.82 13.95
CA LYS A 253 -22.97 -8.48 13.91
C LYS A 253 -22.22 -7.53 12.98
N CYS A 254 -20.90 -7.47 13.10
CA CYS A 254 -20.07 -6.59 12.27
C CYS A 254 -20.11 -6.99 10.79
N LEU A 255 -20.00 -8.28 10.45
CA LEU A 255 -20.10 -8.72 9.05
C LEU A 255 -21.46 -8.44 8.43
N ASN A 256 -22.54 -8.61 9.19
CA ASN A 256 -23.88 -8.26 8.73
C ASN A 256 -24.03 -6.74 8.53
N ALA A 257 -23.49 -5.91 9.42
CA ALA A 257 -23.44 -4.45 9.24
C ALA A 257 -22.66 -4.07 7.98
N TYR A 258 -21.50 -4.71 7.75
CA TYR A 258 -20.71 -4.53 6.53
C TYR A 258 -21.52 -4.83 5.27
N LEU A 259 -22.22 -5.97 5.25
CA LEU A 259 -23.02 -6.39 4.10
C LEU A 259 -24.24 -5.49 3.85
N ALA A 260 -24.89 -5.03 4.91
CA ALA A 260 -26.04 -4.11 4.81
C ALA A 260 -25.68 -2.77 4.18
N ASN A 261 -24.45 -2.29 4.41
CA ASN A 261 -23.95 -1.00 3.93
C ASN A 261 -22.87 -1.15 2.84
N TYR A 262 -22.81 -2.30 2.18
CA TYR A 262 -21.75 -2.62 1.25
C TYR A 262 -21.68 -1.66 0.06
N SER A 263 -20.46 -1.21 -0.22
CA SER A 263 -20.11 -0.45 -1.41
C SER A 263 -18.82 -0.99 -2.02
N ALA A 264 -18.70 -0.96 -3.35
CA ALA A 264 -17.43 -1.30 -4.02
C ALA A 264 -16.25 -0.41 -3.56
N LYS A 265 -16.55 0.77 -3.01
CA LYS A 265 -15.56 1.69 -2.42
C LYS A 265 -14.93 1.16 -1.12
N ASP A 266 -15.56 0.19 -0.45
CA ASP A 266 -15.05 -0.43 0.78
C ASP A 266 -13.78 -1.27 0.54
N GLY A 267 -13.48 -1.60 -0.71
CA GLY A 267 -12.22 -2.22 -1.13
C GLY A 267 -12.15 -3.74 -0.95
N VAL A 268 -13.08 -4.35 -0.19
CA VAL A 268 -13.16 -5.80 0.01
C VAL A 268 -14.47 -6.32 -0.62
N PRO A 269 -14.42 -7.27 -1.55
CA PRO A 269 -15.63 -7.89 -2.12
C PRO A 269 -16.50 -8.55 -1.03
N LYS A 270 -17.83 -8.43 -1.17
CA LYS A 270 -18.79 -8.97 -0.20
C LYS A 270 -18.67 -10.49 -0.01
N GLU A 271 -18.15 -11.19 -0.98
CA GLU A 271 -17.92 -12.63 -0.95
C GLU A 271 -16.95 -13.05 0.16
N TRP A 272 -15.99 -12.18 0.50
CA TRP A 272 -15.12 -12.41 1.63
C TRP A 272 -15.86 -12.27 2.97
N ALA A 273 -16.85 -11.38 3.07
CA ALA A 273 -17.69 -11.31 4.25
C ALA A 273 -18.58 -12.56 4.38
N TYR A 274 -19.11 -13.09 3.27
CA TYR A 274 -19.84 -14.35 3.26
C TYR A 274 -18.95 -15.53 3.73
N TYR A 275 -17.70 -15.58 3.27
CA TYR A 275 -16.74 -16.57 3.73
C TYR A 275 -16.49 -16.48 5.24
N ARG A 276 -16.33 -15.27 5.78
CA ARG A 276 -16.11 -15.06 7.23
C ARG A 276 -17.35 -15.43 8.05
N LEU A 277 -18.55 -15.13 7.58
CA LEU A 277 -19.79 -15.60 8.21
C LEU A 277 -19.87 -17.13 8.19
N ALA A 278 -19.48 -17.78 7.10
CA ALA A 278 -19.46 -19.23 7.04
C ALA A 278 -18.51 -19.85 8.08
N GLN A 279 -17.32 -19.26 8.28
CA GLN A 279 -16.39 -19.68 9.34
C GLN A 279 -17.01 -19.51 10.73
N ILE A 280 -17.63 -18.35 11.02
CA ILE A 280 -18.30 -18.09 12.31
C ILE A 280 -19.38 -19.13 12.56
N TYR A 281 -20.26 -19.40 11.60
CA TYR A 281 -21.31 -20.39 11.78
C TYR A 281 -20.79 -21.83 11.88
N ARG A 282 -19.66 -22.15 11.22
CA ARG A 282 -18.97 -23.43 11.44
C ARG A 282 -18.49 -23.57 12.88
N TYR A 283 -17.89 -22.53 13.44
CA TYR A 283 -17.45 -22.54 14.85
C TYR A 283 -18.63 -22.66 15.82
N LYS A 284 -19.77 -22.03 15.50
CA LYS A 284 -21.04 -22.16 16.26
C LYS A 284 -21.71 -23.52 16.06
N LYS A 285 -21.18 -24.42 15.23
CA LYS A 285 -21.79 -25.71 14.85
C LYS A 285 -23.13 -25.59 14.12
N GLU A 286 -23.41 -24.44 13.50
CA GLU A 286 -24.64 -24.19 12.75
C GLU A 286 -24.43 -24.51 11.26
N LYS A 287 -24.34 -25.80 10.93
CA LYS A 287 -24.01 -26.32 9.57
C LYS A 287 -24.85 -25.69 8.45
N SER A 288 -26.17 -25.63 8.62
CA SER A 288 -27.07 -25.12 7.58
C SER A 288 -26.77 -23.67 7.22
N LYS A 289 -26.55 -22.81 8.24
CA LYS A 289 -26.18 -21.42 8.03
C LYS A 289 -24.76 -21.29 7.42
N ALA A 290 -23.82 -22.09 7.91
CA ALA A 290 -22.46 -22.10 7.35
C ALA A 290 -22.46 -22.46 5.86
N LEU A 291 -23.24 -23.49 5.47
CA LEU A 291 -23.41 -23.89 4.05
C LEU A 291 -24.07 -22.79 3.22
N LEU A 292 -25.08 -22.11 3.76
CA LEU A 292 -25.73 -20.98 3.08
C LEU A 292 -24.71 -19.90 2.69
N TRP A 293 -23.89 -19.48 3.65
CA TRP A 293 -22.95 -18.39 3.42
C TRP A 293 -21.77 -18.77 2.56
N ILE A 294 -21.20 -19.98 2.73
CA ILE A 294 -20.10 -20.42 1.89
C ILE A 294 -20.53 -20.63 0.43
N ASN A 295 -21.74 -21.09 0.19
CA ASN A 295 -22.25 -21.21 -1.17
C ASN A 295 -22.41 -19.85 -1.85
N LYS A 296 -22.89 -18.82 -1.13
CA LYS A 296 -22.93 -17.43 -1.65
C LYS A 296 -21.52 -16.93 -2.01
N ALA A 297 -20.50 -17.22 -1.20
CA ALA A 297 -19.13 -16.84 -1.48
C ALA A 297 -18.59 -17.51 -2.75
N ILE A 298 -18.83 -18.82 -2.89
CA ILE A 298 -18.38 -19.61 -4.04
C ILE A 298 -19.09 -19.18 -5.34
N ILE A 299 -20.39 -18.89 -5.29
CA ILE A 299 -21.14 -18.40 -6.46
C ILE A 299 -20.57 -17.09 -6.97
N GLY A 300 -20.25 -16.15 -6.08
CA GLY A 300 -19.69 -14.84 -6.45
C GLY A 300 -18.25 -14.91 -6.94
N LEU A 301 -17.42 -15.75 -6.31
CA LEU A 301 -15.99 -15.90 -6.64
C LEU A 301 -15.60 -17.39 -6.73
N PRO A 302 -15.95 -18.10 -7.81
CA PRO A 302 -15.82 -19.57 -7.90
C PRO A 302 -14.38 -20.10 -7.97
N LYS A 303 -13.43 -19.24 -8.32
CA LYS A 303 -12.01 -19.61 -8.47
C LYS A 303 -11.20 -19.51 -7.18
N ILE A 304 -11.81 -19.13 -6.06
CA ILE A 304 -11.12 -18.93 -4.78
C ILE A 304 -11.05 -20.27 -4.03
N ASP A 305 -9.87 -20.88 -3.98
CA ASP A 305 -9.67 -22.22 -3.39
C ASP A 305 -9.94 -22.27 -1.88
N VAL A 306 -9.68 -21.18 -1.13
CA VAL A 306 -9.94 -21.15 0.32
C VAL A 306 -11.44 -21.31 0.62
N PHE A 307 -12.33 -20.84 -0.27
CA PHE A 307 -13.78 -21.04 -0.09
C PHE A 307 -14.19 -22.51 -0.23
N LYS A 308 -13.59 -23.23 -1.19
CA LYS A 308 -13.82 -24.67 -1.38
C LYS A 308 -13.30 -25.48 -0.19
N LYS A 309 -12.12 -25.12 0.33
CA LYS A 309 -11.56 -25.75 1.53
C LYS A 309 -12.46 -25.55 2.75
N GLU A 310 -12.98 -24.33 2.97
CA GLU A 310 -13.92 -24.05 4.04
C GLU A 310 -15.21 -24.84 3.91
N LYS A 311 -15.77 -24.95 2.71
CA LYS A 311 -16.95 -25.78 2.45
C LYS A 311 -16.73 -27.25 2.82
N ALA A 312 -15.54 -27.79 2.53
CA ALA A 312 -15.18 -29.15 2.91
C ALA A 312 -15.08 -29.31 4.43
N LEU A 313 -14.58 -28.28 5.17
CA LEU A 313 -14.57 -28.29 6.64
C LEU A 313 -16.00 -28.25 7.20
N ILE A 314 -16.87 -27.40 6.66
CA ILE A 314 -18.28 -27.30 7.08
C ILE A 314 -19.03 -28.63 6.86
N SER A 315 -18.70 -29.39 5.81
CA SER A 315 -19.37 -30.67 5.52
C SER A 315 -19.08 -31.73 6.60
N ARG A 316 -18.00 -31.58 7.36
CA ARG A 316 -17.56 -32.53 8.41
C ARG A 316 -18.13 -32.27 9.80
N ILE A 317 -18.85 -31.19 10.03
CA ILE A 317 -19.52 -30.86 11.30
C ILE A 317 -20.98 -31.34 11.31
#